data_57f9e4c471b984b2eba24be6b7f05a31
#
_entry.id   57f9e4c471b984b2eba24be6b7f05a31
#
_cell.length_a   1.000
_cell.length_b   1.000
_cell.length_c   1.000
_cell.angle_alpha   90.00
_cell.angle_beta   90.00
_cell.angle_gamma   90.00
#
_symmetry.space_group_name_H-M   'P 1'
#
loop_
_entity.id
_entity.type
_entity.pdbx_description
1 polymer ?
#
loop_
_entity_poly.entity_id
_entity_poly.type
_entity_poly.pdbx_seq_one_letter_code
_entity_poly.pdbx_strand_id
1 'polypeptide(L)'
;MTTVQHETSPTTFADMGLADSLLTSISALGYTQATPVQAALIPAALQGGDWIVASQTGSGKTAAFLLPALQQIINAIGSGKNNPSNAPMTLVLCPTRELAQQVSLDAINLVKNTRGIRVATIVGGTSYFKQKQGLKGAQLVVATPGRLLDWVQQGGINLSQLHTLVLDEADRMLDLGFSDEINAIADACEHREQTLMFSATFTPRETKLAAALMIEPQQIMLASVQEKHSNITQHLQWADNSHHQHKMLMHWLADPELDQAVVFASTQIETERLADELIELGISATSLHGAMPQMVRNRRLESLRKGRVRVLVATDVAARGIDVPTISHVFNYGLPMKAEDYVHRIGRTGRAGREGISVTFAQRNDAFKIRQIERYINSRINVTQIKGLEPQLTHEDFKTGKPSKGRGGARSNGSRSGAPRHGARSDAPRHARSGAPRSAESGEFRGGYAHGKSHSDAPRGDRSAAHSAVRHGRTDARSEATGFGHERAARPAFGEDHRPRREHRGKQAESRAFAKPFADTRSARPSGRPTGHSAGRSTTGAKPRANRKPSF
;
A
#
# COMPACT_ATOMS: atom_id res chain seq x y z
N MET A 1 -23.43 16.31 -9.47
CA MET A 1 -22.50 15.16 -9.64
C MET A 1 -23.07 14.22 -10.68
N THR A 2 -22.47 14.14 -11.85
CA THR A 2 -22.95 13.32 -12.97
C THR A 2 -22.25 11.97 -12.92
N THR A 3 -22.99 10.91 -12.67
CA THR A 3 -22.46 9.53 -12.68
C THR A 3 -22.53 9.01 -14.11
N VAL A 4 -21.39 8.74 -14.72
CA VAL A 4 -21.32 8.16 -16.06
C VAL A 4 -21.27 6.63 -15.90
N GLN A 5 -22.36 5.96 -16.28
CA GLN A 5 -22.38 4.50 -16.45
C GLN A 5 -21.98 4.19 -17.90
N HIS A 6 -20.79 3.62 -18.08
CA HIS A 6 -20.35 3.14 -19.39
C HIS A 6 -20.68 1.65 -19.55
N GLU A 7 -21.54 1.33 -20.52
CA GLU A 7 -21.63 -0.02 -21.09
C GLU A 7 -20.34 -0.27 -21.90
N THR A 8 -19.58 -1.27 -21.49
CA THR A 8 -18.23 -1.51 -22.03
C THR A 8 -18.27 -2.49 -23.20
N SER A 9 -18.24 -1.95 -24.42
CA SER A 9 -17.64 -2.67 -25.53
C SER A 9 -16.12 -2.82 -25.30
N PRO A 10 -15.46 -3.91 -25.73
CA PRO A 10 -14.03 -4.08 -25.55
C PRO A 10 -13.29 -2.95 -26.29
N THR A 11 -12.78 -2.00 -25.53
CA THR A 11 -12.10 -0.82 -26.04
C THR A 11 -10.60 -1.14 -26.16
N THR A 12 -10.02 -0.89 -27.33
CA THR A 12 -8.58 -1.06 -27.54
C THR A 12 -7.83 0.18 -27.10
N PHE A 13 -6.58 0.04 -26.68
CA PHE A 13 -5.74 1.20 -26.32
C PHE A 13 -5.47 2.11 -27.53
N ALA A 14 -5.50 1.57 -28.76
CA ALA A 14 -5.29 2.33 -29.99
C ALA A 14 -6.36 3.42 -30.21
N ASP A 15 -7.57 3.18 -29.72
CA ASP A 15 -8.71 4.10 -29.89
C ASP A 15 -8.74 5.22 -28.83
N MET A 16 -7.77 5.24 -27.89
CA MET A 16 -7.76 6.17 -26.75
C MET A 16 -6.95 7.45 -26.98
N GLY A 17 -6.38 7.66 -28.19
CA GLY A 17 -5.59 8.86 -28.47
C GLY A 17 -4.20 8.89 -27.84
N LEU A 18 -3.63 7.72 -27.58
CA LEU A 18 -2.29 7.56 -27.02
C LEU A 18 -1.23 7.58 -28.13
N ALA A 19 -0.05 8.14 -27.83
CA ALA A 19 1.09 8.15 -28.74
C ALA A 19 1.61 6.74 -29.06
N ASP A 20 2.11 6.52 -30.28
CA ASP A 20 2.63 5.23 -30.75
C ASP A 20 3.71 4.64 -29.83
N SER A 21 4.53 5.50 -29.21
CA SER A 21 5.56 5.08 -28.24
C SER A 21 4.97 4.46 -26.98
N LEU A 22 3.82 4.95 -26.50
CA LEU A 22 3.09 4.37 -25.39
C LEU A 22 2.38 3.07 -25.82
N LEU A 23 1.74 3.06 -26.99
CA LEU A 23 1.10 1.86 -27.52
C LEU A 23 2.10 0.72 -27.71
N THR A 24 3.30 1.02 -28.19
CA THR A 24 4.41 0.05 -28.29
C THR A 24 4.79 -0.51 -26.91
N SER A 25 4.88 0.35 -25.90
CA SER A 25 5.21 -0.07 -24.53
C SER A 25 4.11 -0.92 -23.90
N ILE A 26 2.84 -0.53 -24.10
CA ILE A 26 1.64 -1.26 -23.66
C ILE A 26 1.63 -2.68 -24.23
N SER A 27 1.84 -2.80 -25.55
CA SER A 27 1.92 -4.09 -26.23
C SER A 27 3.08 -4.95 -25.74
N ALA A 28 4.27 -4.36 -25.56
CA ALA A 28 5.44 -5.05 -25.02
C ALA A 28 5.24 -5.55 -23.57
N LEU A 29 4.36 -4.89 -22.79
CA LEU A 29 3.97 -5.30 -21.43
C LEU A 29 2.86 -6.35 -21.43
N GLY A 30 2.34 -6.75 -22.61
CA GLY A 30 1.29 -7.77 -22.74
C GLY A 30 -0.13 -7.24 -22.46
N TYR A 31 -0.34 -5.94 -22.46
CA TYR A 31 -1.68 -5.38 -22.31
C TYR A 31 -2.41 -5.42 -23.66
N THR A 32 -3.35 -6.33 -23.81
CA THR A 32 -4.08 -6.56 -25.05
C THR A 32 -5.40 -5.80 -25.11
N GLN A 33 -6.09 -5.69 -23.98
CA GLN A 33 -7.37 -5.00 -23.85
C GLN A 33 -7.35 -4.09 -22.64
N ALA A 34 -8.06 -2.98 -22.74
CA ALA A 34 -8.22 -2.07 -21.62
C ALA A 34 -9.18 -2.66 -20.59
N THR A 35 -8.83 -2.52 -19.33
CA THR A 35 -9.76 -2.83 -18.23
C THR A 35 -10.87 -1.78 -18.17
N PRO A 36 -12.02 -2.05 -17.53
CA PRO A 36 -13.11 -1.08 -17.43
C PRO A 36 -12.68 0.28 -16.89
N VAL A 37 -11.78 0.34 -15.89
CA VAL A 37 -11.27 1.60 -15.35
C VAL A 37 -10.39 2.34 -16.36
N GLN A 38 -9.61 1.63 -17.14
CA GLN A 38 -8.76 2.21 -18.18
C GLN A 38 -9.61 2.76 -19.33
N ALA A 39 -10.60 1.99 -19.78
CA ALA A 39 -11.52 2.40 -20.85
C ALA A 39 -12.32 3.66 -20.48
N ALA A 40 -12.76 3.77 -19.23
CA ALA A 40 -13.52 4.91 -18.76
C ALA A 40 -12.65 6.15 -18.51
N LEU A 41 -11.51 5.97 -17.84
CA LEU A 41 -10.72 7.12 -17.37
C LEU A 41 -9.75 7.68 -18.41
N ILE A 42 -9.06 6.83 -19.19
CA ILE A 42 -8.00 7.33 -20.07
C ILE A 42 -8.52 8.40 -21.04
N PRO A 43 -9.59 8.16 -21.82
CA PRO A 43 -10.13 9.19 -22.72
C PRO A 43 -10.63 10.43 -21.98
N ALA A 44 -11.25 10.23 -20.81
CA ALA A 44 -11.80 11.29 -19.99
C ALA A 44 -10.71 12.19 -19.39
N ALA A 45 -9.66 11.60 -18.82
CA ALA A 45 -8.54 12.35 -18.24
C ALA A 45 -7.71 13.09 -19.30
N LEU A 46 -7.67 12.61 -20.53
CA LEU A 46 -7.03 13.32 -21.66
C LEU A 46 -7.77 14.61 -22.04
N GLN A 47 -9.06 14.71 -21.75
CA GLN A 47 -9.86 15.92 -21.94
C GLN A 47 -9.68 16.94 -20.81
N GLY A 48 -9.02 16.56 -19.72
CA GLY A 48 -8.80 17.40 -18.54
C GLY A 48 -9.85 17.24 -17.46
N GLY A 49 -9.88 18.20 -16.52
CA GLY A 49 -10.80 18.19 -15.37
C GLY A 49 -10.38 17.20 -14.28
N ASP A 50 -11.09 17.29 -13.15
CA ASP A 50 -10.83 16.52 -11.95
C ASP A 50 -11.69 15.25 -11.92
N TRP A 51 -11.09 14.12 -11.55
CA TRP A 51 -11.78 12.83 -11.56
C TRP A 51 -11.62 12.07 -10.24
N ILE A 52 -12.75 11.65 -9.70
CA ILE A 52 -12.82 10.71 -8.58
C ILE A 52 -13.09 9.31 -9.15
N VAL A 53 -12.22 8.38 -8.85
CA VAL A 53 -12.29 7.01 -9.39
C VAL A 53 -12.43 6.00 -8.24
N ALA A 54 -13.62 5.39 -8.16
CA ALA A 54 -13.87 4.27 -7.26
C ALA A 54 -13.54 2.96 -7.97
N SER A 55 -12.49 2.29 -7.55
CA SER A 55 -12.15 0.98 -8.10
C SER A 55 -11.27 0.14 -7.16
N GLN A 56 -11.42 -1.17 -7.28
CA GLN A 56 -10.70 -2.14 -6.43
C GLN A 56 -9.20 -2.23 -6.75
N THR A 57 -8.43 -2.84 -5.84
CA THR A 57 -7.03 -3.21 -6.11
C THR A 57 -6.98 -4.28 -7.20
N GLY A 58 -6.02 -4.13 -8.13
CA GLY A 58 -5.87 -5.09 -9.24
C GLY A 58 -6.74 -4.80 -10.47
N SER A 59 -7.56 -3.74 -10.47
CA SER A 59 -8.40 -3.34 -11.61
C SER A 59 -7.64 -2.65 -12.75
N GLY A 60 -6.33 -2.42 -12.61
CA GLY A 60 -5.53 -1.72 -13.62
C GLY A 60 -5.43 -0.21 -13.44
N LYS A 61 -5.73 0.33 -12.24
CA LYS A 61 -5.68 1.78 -11.91
C LYS A 61 -4.36 2.44 -12.28
N THR A 62 -3.23 1.78 -12.01
CA THR A 62 -1.90 2.35 -12.24
C THR A 62 -1.72 2.78 -13.70
N ALA A 63 -2.05 1.93 -14.65
CA ALA A 63 -2.02 2.29 -16.06
C ALA A 63 -3.11 3.33 -16.42
N ALA A 64 -4.27 3.28 -15.77
CA ALA A 64 -5.38 4.21 -16.03
C ALA A 64 -5.02 5.66 -15.73
N PHE A 65 -4.20 5.96 -14.71
CA PHE A 65 -3.72 7.32 -14.46
C PHE A 65 -2.36 7.63 -15.07
N LEU A 66 -1.47 6.65 -15.20
CA LEU A 66 -0.15 6.89 -15.79
C LEU A 66 -0.24 7.21 -17.27
N LEU A 67 -1.08 6.51 -18.03
CA LEU A 67 -1.16 6.70 -19.47
C LEU A 67 -1.60 8.11 -19.89
N PRO A 68 -2.69 8.69 -19.37
CA PRO A 68 -3.05 10.07 -19.70
C PRO A 68 -2.01 11.08 -19.21
N ALA A 69 -1.45 10.89 -18.02
CA ALA A 69 -0.42 11.76 -17.46
C ALA A 69 0.87 11.75 -18.33
N LEU A 70 1.30 10.57 -18.77
CA LEU A 70 2.45 10.43 -19.66
C LEU A 70 2.17 11.00 -21.06
N GLN A 71 0.95 10.85 -21.58
CA GLN A 71 0.54 11.45 -22.84
C GLN A 71 0.60 12.98 -22.78
N GLN A 72 0.15 13.59 -21.68
CA GLN A 72 0.26 15.04 -21.49
C GLN A 72 1.72 15.51 -21.46
N ILE A 73 2.61 14.77 -20.81
CA ILE A 73 4.06 15.04 -20.82
C ILE A 73 4.62 14.95 -22.24
N ILE A 74 4.25 13.92 -23.02
CA ILE A 74 4.67 13.75 -24.42
C ILE A 74 4.22 14.95 -25.25
N ASN A 75 2.97 15.37 -25.13
CA ASN A 75 2.42 16.50 -25.85
C ASN A 75 3.15 17.81 -25.52
N ALA A 76 3.48 18.04 -24.25
CA ALA A 76 4.22 19.21 -23.80
C ALA A 76 5.66 19.24 -24.36
N ILE A 77 6.35 18.10 -24.36
CA ILE A 77 7.69 17.97 -24.94
C ILE A 77 7.63 18.21 -26.47
N GLY A 78 6.65 17.59 -27.15
CA GLY A 78 6.48 17.70 -28.60
C GLY A 78 6.13 19.13 -29.08
N SER A 79 5.42 19.91 -28.27
CA SER A 79 5.10 21.32 -28.56
C SER A 79 6.24 22.30 -28.26
N GLY A 80 7.42 21.81 -27.86
CA GLY A 80 8.57 22.66 -27.52
C GLY A 80 8.39 23.41 -26.19
N LYS A 81 7.31 23.17 -25.46
CA LYS A 81 7.08 23.68 -24.11
C LYS A 81 7.92 22.89 -23.11
N ASN A 82 9.23 22.75 -23.39
CA ASN A 82 10.15 22.21 -22.41
C ASN A 82 10.07 23.09 -21.18
N ASN A 83 9.70 22.51 -20.03
CA ASN A 83 9.64 23.24 -18.78
C ASN A 83 11.05 23.74 -18.42
N PRO A 84 11.35 25.05 -18.61
CA PRO A 84 12.70 25.58 -18.42
C PRO A 84 13.16 25.50 -16.96
N SER A 85 12.23 25.26 -16.02
CA SER A 85 12.49 25.20 -14.59
C SER A 85 12.95 23.84 -14.09
N ASN A 86 13.04 22.79 -14.94
CA ASN A 86 13.22 21.40 -14.48
C ASN A 86 12.20 20.95 -13.42
N ALA A 87 11.05 21.60 -13.34
CA ALA A 87 9.98 21.24 -12.41
C ALA A 87 9.20 20.02 -12.95
N PRO A 88 8.69 19.15 -12.09
CA PRO A 88 7.84 18.06 -12.55
C PRO A 88 6.51 18.58 -13.09
N MET A 89 5.98 17.89 -14.09
CA MET A 89 4.65 18.16 -14.67
C MET A 89 3.58 17.30 -14.01
N THR A 90 3.94 16.11 -13.54
CA THR A 90 3.03 15.18 -12.90
C THR A 90 3.60 14.70 -11.57
N LEU A 91 2.74 14.70 -10.56
CA LEU A 91 3.02 14.16 -9.24
C LEU A 91 2.01 13.07 -8.90
N VAL A 92 2.52 11.90 -8.49
CA VAL A 92 1.71 10.79 -7.96
C VAL A 92 2.02 10.62 -6.48
N LEU A 93 1.03 10.75 -5.62
CA LEU A 93 1.14 10.46 -4.19
C LEU A 93 0.63 9.05 -3.91
N CYS A 94 1.42 8.29 -3.16
CA CYS A 94 1.11 6.92 -2.74
C CYS A 94 1.24 6.80 -1.21
N PRO A 95 0.41 5.98 -0.54
CA PRO A 95 0.44 5.81 0.92
C PRO A 95 1.71 5.15 1.44
N THR A 96 2.32 4.27 0.65
CA THR A 96 3.47 3.47 1.07
C THR A 96 4.65 3.59 0.11
N ARG A 97 5.85 3.36 0.66
CA ARG A 97 7.10 3.40 -0.11
C ARG A 97 7.14 2.33 -1.19
N GLU A 98 6.59 1.16 -0.87
CA GLU A 98 6.52 0.00 -1.76
C GLU A 98 5.63 0.27 -2.96
N LEU A 99 4.44 0.85 -2.74
CA LEU A 99 3.52 1.23 -3.82
C LEU A 99 4.14 2.33 -4.69
N ALA A 100 4.76 3.34 -4.07
CA ALA A 100 5.44 4.39 -4.83
C ALA A 100 6.59 3.86 -5.71
N GLN A 101 7.36 2.89 -5.21
CA GLN A 101 8.40 2.23 -6.00
C GLN A 101 7.82 1.40 -7.15
N GLN A 102 6.70 0.72 -6.92
CA GLN A 102 6.01 -0.06 -7.94
C GLN A 102 5.45 0.86 -9.03
N VAL A 103 4.69 1.89 -8.67
CA VAL A 103 4.15 2.89 -9.62
C VAL A 103 5.27 3.55 -10.43
N SER A 104 6.41 3.85 -9.78
CA SER A 104 7.58 4.38 -10.50
C SER A 104 8.15 3.40 -11.51
N LEU A 105 8.21 2.11 -11.17
CA LEU A 105 8.68 1.06 -12.08
C LEU A 105 7.72 0.89 -13.26
N ASP A 106 6.42 0.90 -13.00
CA ASP A 106 5.38 0.83 -14.03
C ASP A 106 5.48 2.03 -14.99
N ALA A 107 5.66 3.25 -14.45
CA ALA A 107 5.89 4.44 -15.25
C ALA A 107 7.16 4.34 -16.12
N ILE A 108 8.28 3.85 -15.55
CA ILE A 108 9.53 3.64 -16.29
C ILE A 108 9.32 2.63 -17.43
N ASN A 109 8.60 1.55 -17.19
CA ASN A 109 8.31 0.55 -18.22
C ASN A 109 7.43 1.12 -19.35
N LEU A 110 6.44 1.94 -19.01
CA LEU A 110 5.57 2.59 -19.98
C LEU A 110 6.30 3.61 -20.85
N VAL A 111 7.30 4.32 -20.33
CA VAL A 111 8.07 5.32 -21.10
C VAL A 111 9.32 4.76 -21.76
N LYS A 112 9.56 3.45 -21.67
CA LYS A 112 10.79 2.81 -22.20
C LYS A 112 11.05 3.12 -23.68
N ASN A 113 9.99 3.24 -24.47
CA ASN A 113 10.04 3.55 -25.88
C ASN A 113 9.83 5.05 -26.18
N THR A 114 9.77 5.91 -25.16
CA THR A 114 9.58 7.36 -25.28
C THR A 114 10.85 8.08 -24.83
N ARG A 115 11.37 8.99 -25.67
CA ARG A 115 12.56 9.78 -25.33
C ARG A 115 12.19 11.02 -24.53
N GLY A 116 13.08 11.42 -23.62
CA GLY A 116 12.99 12.71 -22.92
C GLY A 116 12.16 12.68 -21.63
N ILE A 117 11.54 11.57 -21.25
CA ILE A 117 10.79 11.46 -20.00
C ILE A 117 11.65 10.78 -18.93
N ARG A 118 11.75 11.43 -17.78
CA ARG A 118 12.44 10.92 -16.58
C ARG A 118 11.45 10.80 -15.43
N VAL A 119 11.52 9.68 -14.72
CA VAL A 119 10.70 9.38 -13.55
C VAL A 119 11.58 9.44 -12.30
N ALA A 120 11.14 10.16 -11.28
CA ALA A 120 11.80 10.21 -9.98
C ALA A 120 10.93 9.61 -8.88
N THR A 121 11.56 8.94 -7.91
CA THR A 121 10.88 8.34 -6.76
C THR A 121 11.34 9.01 -5.47
N ILE A 122 10.41 9.56 -4.69
CA ILE A 122 10.66 10.32 -3.46
C ILE A 122 9.98 9.62 -2.28
N VAL A 123 10.77 8.83 -1.55
CA VAL A 123 10.25 8.02 -0.44
C VAL A 123 11.17 8.06 0.77
N GLY A 124 10.61 7.90 1.96
CA GLY A 124 11.38 7.83 3.19
C GLY A 124 12.33 6.62 3.22
N GLY A 125 13.38 6.68 4.04
CA GLY A 125 14.33 5.59 4.21
C GLY A 125 15.33 5.41 3.06
N THR A 126 15.35 6.32 2.08
CA THR A 126 16.35 6.39 1.02
C THR A 126 17.16 7.68 1.11
N SER A 127 18.39 7.66 0.56
CA SER A 127 19.30 8.79 0.63
C SER A 127 18.76 10.03 -0.08
N TYR A 128 18.77 11.18 0.57
CA TYR A 128 18.45 12.48 -0.03
C TYR A 128 19.31 12.78 -1.25
N PHE A 129 20.58 12.45 -1.20
CA PHE A 129 21.50 12.68 -2.33
C PHE A 129 21.05 11.92 -3.60
N LYS A 130 20.67 10.64 -3.46
CA LYS A 130 20.15 9.85 -4.59
C LYS A 130 18.85 10.42 -5.14
N GLN A 131 17.95 10.85 -4.24
CA GLN A 131 16.68 11.47 -4.64
C GLN A 131 16.92 12.80 -5.37
N LYS A 132 17.84 13.66 -4.86
CA LYS A 132 18.22 14.91 -5.52
C LYS A 132 18.76 14.70 -6.93
N GLN A 133 19.55 13.66 -7.15
CA GLN A 133 20.00 13.31 -8.50
C GLN A 133 18.87 12.82 -9.38
N GLY A 134 17.95 12.01 -8.84
CA GLY A 134 16.77 11.52 -9.57
C GLY A 134 15.82 12.64 -9.99
N LEU A 135 15.65 13.67 -9.16
CA LEU A 135 14.78 14.81 -9.42
C LEU A 135 15.25 15.71 -10.56
N LYS A 136 16.56 15.71 -10.88
CA LYS A 136 17.09 16.56 -11.96
C LYS A 136 16.47 16.21 -13.29
N GLY A 137 15.62 17.12 -13.80
CA GLY A 137 14.92 16.98 -15.07
C GLY A 137 13.88 15.85 -15.09
N ALA A 138 13.30 15.48 -13.95
CA ALA A 138 12.20 14.56 -13.87
C ALA A 138 10.87 15.25 -14.19
N GLN A 139 10.14 14.75 -15.18
CA GLN A 139 8.80 15.23 -15.54
C GLN A 139 7.71 14.58 -14.70
N LEU A 140 7.93 13.33 -14.26
CA LEU A 140 7.03 12.60 -13.40
C LEU A 140 7.71 12.28 -12.08
N VAL A 141 7.06 12.62 -10.98
CA VAL A 141 7.50 12.32 -9.61
C VAL A 141 6.47 11.41 -8.94
N VAL A 142 6.93 10.30 -8.39
CA VAL A 142 6.10 9.42 -7.56
C VAL A 142 6.63 9.48 -6.14
N ALA A 143 5.77 9.78 -5.18
CA ALA A 143 6.21 10.09 -3.82
C ALA A 143 5.29 9.55 -2.72
N THR A 144 5.84 9.44 -1.50
CA THR A 144 5.04 9.35 -0.28
C THR A 144 4.90 10.72 0.36
N PRO A 145 3.72 11.08 0.93
CA PRO A 145 3.44 12.45 1.37
C PRO A 145 4.50 13.05 2.29
N GLY A 146 4.83 12.40 3.41
CA GLY A 146 5.76 12.95 4.39
C GLY A 146 7.15 13.27 3.81
N ARG A 147 7.75 12.39 2.97
CA ARG A 147 9.07 12.67 2.38
C ARG A 147 9.00 13.75 1.30
N LEU A 148 7.90 13.83 0.56
CA LEU A 148 7.74 14.89 -0.42
C LEU A 148 7.58 16.25 0.26
N LEU A 149 6.80 16.32 1.34
CA LEU A 149 6.65 17.55 2.13
C LEU A 149 8.00 18.01 2.70
N ASP A 150 8.86 17.10 3.20
CA ASP A 150 10.24 17.43 3.58
C ASP A 150 11.02 18.11 2.43
N TRP A 151 10.87 17.63 1.19
CA TRP A 151 11.52 18.21 0.01
C TRP A 151 10.94 19.58 -0.35
N VAL A 152 9.63 19.78 -0.26
CA VAL A 152 8.95 21.05 -0.51
C VAL A 152 9.39 22.11 0.51
N GLN A 153 9.36 21.77 1.81
CA GLN A 153 9.74 22.66 2.90
C GLN A 153 11.21 23.09 2.85
N GLN A 154 12.10 22.21 2.35
CA GLN A 154 13.52 22.52 2.14
C GLN A 154 13.81 23.27 0.83
N GLY A 155 12.78 23.59 0.03
CA GLY A 155 12.95 24.21 -1.29
C GLY A 155 13.70 23.32 -2.30
N GLY A 156 13.73 22.02 -2.05
CA GLY A 156 14.47 21.05 -2.85
C GLY A 156 13.73 20.56 -4.10
N ILE A 157 12.42 20.84 -4.19
CA ILE A 157 11.56 20.58 -5.34
C ILE A 157 10.62 21.78 -5.54
N ASN A 158 10.41 22.16 -6.79
CA ASN A 158 9.43 23.18 -7.15
C ASN A 158 8.20 22.51 -7.79
N LEU A 159 7.03 22.67 -7.19
CA LEU A 159 5.76 22.13 -7.66
C LEU A 159 4.84 23.18 -8.31
N SER A 160 5.26 24.46 -8.39
CA SER A 160 4.43 25.53 -8.94
C SER A 160 4.02 25.33 -10.40
N GLN A 161 4.77 24.51 -11.15
CA GLN A 161 4.49 24.21 -12.57
C GLN A 161 3.87 22.82 -12.74
N LEU A 162 3.36 22.23 -11.66
CA LEU A 162 2.70 20.95 -11.73
C LEU A 162 1.38 21.07 -12.49
N HIS A 163 1.18 20.20 -13.47
CA HIS A 163 -0.04 20.13 -14.27
C HIS A 163 -1.04 19.13 -13.67
N THR A 164 -0.57 17.92 -13.34
CA THR A 164 -1.43 16.84 -12.87
C THR A 164 -0.98 16.32 -11.50
N LEU A 165 -1.92 16.28 -10.55
CA LEU A 165 -1.78 15.62 -9.25
C LEU A 165 -2.61 14.33 -9.24
N VAL A 166 -1.98 13.22 -8.88
CA VAL A 166 -2.64 11.92 -8.69
C VAL A 166 -2.54 11.50 -7.23
N LEU A 167 -3.67 11.14 -6.64
CA LEU A 167 -3.75 10.54 -5.31
C LEU A 167 -4.14 9.06 -5.47
N ASP A 168 -3.18 8.15 -5.33
CA ASP A 168 -3.45 6.71 -5.40
C ASP A 168 -3.66 6.11 -4.01
N GLU A 169 -4.73 5.34 -3.82
CA GLU A 169 -5.18 4.82 -2.52
C GLU A 169 -5.38 5.95 -1.49
N ALA A 170 -6.19 6.96 -1.83
CA ALA A 170 -6.42 8.14 -0.98
C ALA A 170 -7.00 7.77 0.40
N ASP A 171 -7.91 6.79 0.48
CA ASP A 171 -8.44 6.22 1.71
C ASP A 171 -7.31 5.75 2.64
N ARG A 172 -6.28 5.14 2.08
CA ARG A 172 -5.12 4.66 2.84
C ARG A 172 -4.22 5.78 3.32
N MET A 173 -4.06 6.83 2.52
CA MET A 173 -3.31 8.00 2.96
C MET A 173 -3.99 8.68 4.15
N LEU A 174 -5.32 8.80 4.11
CA LEU A 174 -6.12 9.32 5.23
C LEU A 174 -6.07 8.42 6.47
N ASP A 175 -6.09 7.11 6.30
CA ASP A 175 -5.94 6.14 7.40
C ASP A 175 -4.56 6.22 8.09
N LEU A 176 -3.53 6.58 7.35
CA LEU A 176 -2.16 6.78 7.85
C LEU A 176 -1.95 8.19 8.44
N GLY A 177 -2.96 9.05 8.37
CA GLY A 177 -2.92 10.39 8.94
C GLY A 177 -2.26 11.45 8.07
N PHE A 178 -2.09 11.21 6.76
CA PHE A 178 -1.41 12.13 5.84
C PHE A 178 -2.29 13.29 5.32
N SER A 179 -3.40 13.59 6.00
CA SER A 179 -4.33 14.65 5.56
C SER A 179 -3.65 16.02 5.42
N ASP A 180 -2.86 16.39 6.42
CA ASP A 180 -2.23 17.71 6.49
C ASP A 180 -1.08 17.81 5.47
N GLU A 181 -0.30 16.72 5.31
CA GLU A 181 0.77 16.68 4.33
C GLU A 181 0.23 16.76 2.89
N ILE A 182 -0.89 16.09 2.60
CA ILE A 182 -1.53 16.13 1.27
C ILE A 182 -2.00 17.54 0.96
N ASN A 183 -2.68 18.21 1.91
CA ASN A 183 -3.14 19.58 1.73
C ASN A 183 -1.95 20.53 1.49
N ALA A 184 -0.91 20.47 2.32
CA ALA A 184 0.27 21.32 2.18
C ALA A 184 1.01 21.10 0.85
N ILE A 185 1.05 19.86 0.34
CA ILE A 185 1.61 19.55 -0.98
C ILE A 185 0.73 20.12 -2.09
N ALA A 186 -0.59 19.98 -1.97
CA ALA A 186 -1.54 20.49 -2.96
C ALA A 186 -1.52 22.03 -3.03
N ASP A 187 -1.34 22.70 -1.90
CA ASP A 187 -1.18 24.16 -1.83
C ASP A 187 0.09 24.63 -2.55
N ALA A 188 1.16 23.81 -2.56
CA ALA A 188 2.38 24.09 -3.31
C ALA A 188 2.24 23.85 -4.84
N CYS A 189 1.13 23.27 -5.29
CA CYS A 189 0.82 23.00 -6.70
C CYS A 189 -0.11 24.09 -7.28
N GLU A 190 0.32 25.36 -7.26
CA GLU A 190 -0.50 26.55 -7.54
C GLU A 190 -1.17 26.54 -8.93
N HIS A 191 -0.48 26.01 -9.95
CA HIS A 191 -0.95 25.98 -11.33
C HIS A 191 -1.46 24.61 -11.79
N ARG A 192 -1.86 23.77 -10.83
CA ARG A 192 -2.43 22.45 -11.12
C ARG A 192 -3.74 22.57 -11.89
N GLU A 193 -3.79 21.91 -13.05
CA GLU A 193 -4.97 21.91 -13.92
C GLU A 193 -5.85 20.67 -13.74
N GLN A 194 -5.29 19.59 -13.19
CA GLN A 194 -6.01 18.33 -13.05
C GLN A 194 -5.64 17.60 -11.74
N THR A 195 -6.65 17.04 -11.08
CA THR A 195 -6.49 16.12 -9.95
C THR A 195 -7.21 14.81 -10.23
N LEU A 196 -6.50 13.69 -10.11
CA LEU A 196 -7.05 12.35 -10.23
C LEU A 196 -7.00 11.67 -8.85
N MET A 197 -8.15 11.40 -8.24
CA MET A 197 -8.24 10.78 -6.92
C MET A 197 -8.78 9.36 -7.01
N PHE A 198 -7.96 8.38 -6.60
CA PHE A 198 -8.32 6.96 -6.57
C PHE A 198 -8.54 6.52 -5.13
N SER A 199 -9.66 5.87 -4.89
CA SER A 199 -9.99 5.29 -3.58
C SER A 199 -10.82 4.01 -3.76
N ALA A 200 -10.67 3.07 -2.85
CA ALA A 200 -11.55 1.91 -2.77
C ALA A 200 -12.84 2.23 -2.00
N THR A 201 -12.79 3.25 -1.13
CA THR A 201 -13.91 3.67 -0.28
C THR A 201 -14.18 5.16 -0.44
N PHE A 202 -15.44 5.56 -0.28
CA PHE A 202 -15.88 6.97 -0.24
C PHE A 202 -16.66 7.24 1.04
N THR A 203 -15.92 7.41 2.11
CA THR A 203 -16.44 7.86 3.40
C THR A 203 -16.49 9.40 3.45
N PRO A 204 -17.10 10.02 4.47
CA PRO A 204 -17.07 11.47 4.64
C PRO A 204 -15.67 12.09 4.67
N ARG A 205 -14.62 11.30 5.00
CA ARG A 205 -13.23 11.77 5.02
C ARG A 205 -12.69 11.96 3.61
N GLU A 206 -12.88 10.99 2.73
CA GLU A 206 -12.47 11.05 1.33
C GLU A 206 -13.25 12.13 0.59
N THR A 207 -14.55 12.26 0.87
CA THR A 207 -15.40 13.33 0.31
C THR A 207 -14.90 14.71 0.74
N LYS A 208 -14.51 14.88 2.01
CA LYS A 208 -13.95 16.15 2.50
C LYS A 208 -12.60 16.47 1.84
N LEU A 209 -11.73 15.47 1.67
CA LEU A 209 -10.45 15.65 0.97
C LEU A 209 -10.68 16.06 -0.49
N ALA A 210 -11.58 15.37 -1.19
CA ALA A 210 -11.93 15.70 -2.57
C ALA A 210 -12.47 17.14 -2.69
N ALA A 211 -13.37 17.54 -1.79
CA ALA A 211 -13.92 18.91 -1.76
C ALA A 211 -12.86 19.98 -1.49
N ALA A 212 -11.78 19.66 -0.77
CA ALA A 212 -10.69 20.58 -0.51
C ALA A 212 -9.69 20.70 -1.67
N LEU A 213 -9.52 19.66 -2.47
CA LEU A 213 -8.46 19.57 -3.47
C LEU A 213 -8.94 19.67 -4.91
N MET A 214 -10.22 19.45 -5.19
CA MET A 214 -10.75 19.25 -6.54
C MET A 214 -11.80 20.30 -6.90
N ILE A 215 -11.84 20.64 -8.18
CA ILE A 215 -12.79 21.60 -8.75
C ILE A 215 -13.82 20.83 -9.59
N GLU A 216 -15.07 20.84 -9.17
CA GLU A 216 -16.19 20.18 -9.86
C GLU A 216 -15.88 18.76 -10.33
N PRO A 217 -15.37 17.87 -9.44
CA PRO A 217 -14.89 16.57 -9.86
C PRO A 217 -16.01 15.70 -10.45
N GLN A 218 -15.72 15.05 -11.55
CA GLN A 218 -16.56 14.00 -12.11
C GLN A 218 -16.22 12.65 -11.44
N GLN A 219 -17.18 11.72 -11.47
CA GLN A 219 -17.03 10.44 -10.77
C GLN A 219 -17.14 9.27 -11.75
N ILE A 220 -16.15 8.38 -11.67
CA ILE A 220 -16.17 7.06 -12.31
C ILE A 220 -16.35 6.03 -11.20
N MET A 221 -17.56 5.48 -11.10
CA MET A 221 -17.92 4.45 -10.14
C MET A 221 -18.02 3.11 -10.89
N LEU A 222 -16.94 2.37 -10.92
CA LEU A 222 -16.96 1.02 -11.47
C LEU A 222 -17.41 0.07 -10.37
N ALA A 223 -18.40 -0.75 -10.70
CA ALA A 223 -19.15 -1.69 -9.86
C ALA A 223 -18.63 -1.86 -8.43
N SER A 224 -19.51 -1.70 -7.50
CA SER A 224 -19.28 -1.56 -6.06
C SER A 224 -18.26 -2.57 -5.51
N VAL A 225 -17.63 -2.21 -4.39
CA VAL A 225 -16.90 -3.07 -3.42
C VAL A 225 -17.66 -4.40 -3.14
N GLN A 226 -18.90 -4.50 -3.59
CA GLN A 226 -19.81 -5.64 -3.47
C GLN A 226 -19.70 -6.64 -4.61
N GLU A 227 -18.99 -6.37 -5.73
CA GLU A 227 -18.67 -7.43 -6.65
C GLU A 227 -17.79 -8.45 -5.93
N LYS A 228 -18.37 -9.63 -5.76
CA LYS A 228 -17.72 -10.81 -5.21
C LYS A 228 -16.33 -10.89 -5.86
N HIS A 229 -15.29 -10.97 -5.06
CA HIS A 229 -13.99 -11.45 -5.52
C HIS A 229 -14.18 -12.90 -6.00
N SER A 230 -14.84 -13.04 -7.17
CA SER A 230 -15.33 -14.30 -7.72
C SER A 230 -14.21 -15.30 -7.98
N ASN A 231 -13.00 -14.79 -8.12
CA ASN A 231 -11.77 -15.56 -8.28
C ASN A 231 -11.02 -15.83 -6.96
N ILE A 232 -11.61 -15.47 -5.80
CA ILE A 232 -11.01 -15.76 -4.48
C ILE A 232 -11.99 -16.62 -3.68
N THR A 233 -11.61 -17.86 -3.46
CA THR A 233 -12.34 -18.75 -2.55
C THR A 233 -12.04 -18.36 -1.10
N GLN A 234 -13.08 -18.00 -0.34
CA GLN A 234 -12.95 -17.51 1.02
C GLN A 234 -13.43 -18.56 2.02
N HIS A 235 -12.58 -18.88 2.99
CA HIS A 235 -12.87 -19.81 4.08
C HIS A 235 -12.81 -19.11 5.42
N LEU A 236 -13.78 -19.36 6.29
CA LEU A 236 -13.75 -19.00 7.70
C LEU A 236 -13.60 -20.26 8.53
N GLN A 237 -12.58 -20.30 9.37
CA GLN A 237 -12.30 -21.42 10.25
C GLN A 237 -12.24 -20.95 11.70
N TRP A 238 -13.07 -21.58 12.54
CA TRP A 238 -13.12 -21.27 13.95
C TRP A 238 -12.07 -22.06 14.72
N ALA A 239 -11.33 -21.38 15.58
CA ALA A 239 -10.32 -21.97 16.45
C ALA A 239 -10.71 -21.78 17.92
N ASP A 240 -10.48 -22.79 18.75
CA ASP A 240 -10.73 -22.71 20.19
C ASP A 240 -9.78 -21.76 20.90
N ASN A 241 -8.53 -21.71 20.45
CA ASN A 241 -7.45 -20.89 21.00
C ASN A 241 -6.32 -20.69 19.98
N SER A 242 -5.30 -19.91 20.35
CA SER A 242 -4.17 -19.60 19.47
C SER A 242 -3.32 -20.83 19.09
N HIS A 243 -3.22 -21.84 19.99
CA HIS A 243 -2.49 -23.08 19.68
C HIS A 243 -3.24 -23.91 18.62
N HIS A 244 -4.57 -24.01 18.74
CA HIS A 244 -5.41 -24.65 17.72
C HIS A 244 -5.30 -23.93 16.39
N GLN A 245 -5.40 -22.60 16.41
CA GLN A 245 -5.23 -21.75 15.22
C GLN A 245 -3.87 -21.97 14.54
N HIS A 246 -2.79 -22.10 15.32
CA HIS A 246 -1.46 -22.39 14.78
C HIS A 246 -1.42 -23.76 14.08
N LYS A 247 -2.01 -24.81 14.66
CA LYS A 247 -2.11 -26.14 14.02
C LYS A 247 -2.87 -26.09 12.68
N MET A 248 -3.96 -25.29 12.63
CA MET A 248 -4.74 -25.11 11.41
C MET A 248 -3.91 -24.40 10.33
N LEU A 249 -3.13 -23.37 10.70
CA LEU A 249 -2.21 -22.70 9.77
C LEU A 249 -1.17 -23.69 9.23
N MET A 250 -0.57 -24.50 10.10
CA MET A 250 0.43 -25.52 9.68
C MET A 250 -0.16 -26.54 8.70
N HIS A 251 -1.42 -26.96 8.92
CA HIS A 251 -2.11 -27.84 7.98
C HIS A 251 -2.22 -27.21 6.58
N TRP A 252 -2.63 -25.94 6.49
CA TRP A 252 -2.73 -25.23 5.22
C TRP A 252 -1.38 -24.97 4.55
N LEU A 253 -0.33 -24.69 5.34
CA LEU A 253 1.02 -24.49 4.80
C LEU A 253 1.66 -25.77 4.26
N ALA A 254 1.13 -26.94 4.63
CA ALA A 254 1.51 -28.24 4.10
C ALA A 254 0.81 -28.58 2.77
N ASP A 255 -0.15 -27.75 2.32
CA ASP A 255 -0.85 -27.96 1.08
C ASP A 255 0.12 -27.94 -0.12
N PRO A 256 0.15 -28.99 -0.95
CA PRO A 256 1.00 -29.04 -2.15
C PRO A 256 0.62 -28.00 -3.21
N GLU A 257 -0.64 -27.55 -3.25
CA GLU A 257 -1.10 -26.52 -4.18
C GLU A 257 -0.73 -25.10 -3.75
N LEU A 258 -0.17 -24.93 -2.55
CA LEU A 258 0.30 -23.63 -2.09
C LEU A 258 1.62 -23.25 -2.76
N ASP A 259 1.57 -22.32 -3.70
CA ASP A 259 2.73 -21.72 -4.34
C ASP A 259 3.43 -20.78 -3.36
N GLN A 260 2.81 -19.63 -3.10
CA GLN A 260 3.27 -18.65 -2.13
C GLN A 260 2.09 -18.14 -1.29
N ALA A 261 2.38 -17.79 -0.05
CA ALA A 261 1.39 -17.30 0.88
C ALA A 261 1.78 -15.98 1.56
N VAL A 262 0.75 -15.18 1.88
CA VAL A 262 0.87 -14.09 2.85
C VAL A 262 0.07 -14.44 4.09
N VAL A 263 0.71 -14.38 5.25
CA VAL A 263 0.09 -14.56 6.57
C VAL A 263 0.02 -13.22 7.26
N PHE A 264 -1.18 -12.72 7.49
CA PHE A 264 -1.40 -11.46 8.20
C PHE A 264 -1.44 -11.69 9.70
N ALA A 265 -0.47 -11.12 10.41
CA ALA A 265 -0.38 -11.10 11.87
C ALA A 265 -0.77 -9.73 12.43
N SER A 266 -1.25 -9.69 13.67
CA SER A 266 -1.79 -8.46 14.27
C SER A 266 -0.72 -7.48 14.73
N THR A 267 0.47 -7.96 15.13
CA THR A 267 1.55 -7.16 15.70
C THR A 267 2.90 -7.46 15.05
N GLN A 268 3.84 -6.53 15.21
CA GLN A 268 5.22 -6.71 14.72
C GLN A 268 5.91 -7.91 15.39
N ILE A 269 5.73 -8.04 16.71
CA ILE A 269 6.31 -9.13 17.51
C ILE A 269 5.74 -10.48 17.06
N GLU A 270 4.44 -10.57 16.85
CA GLU A 270 3.80 -11.78 16.35
C GLU A 270 4.29 -12.14 14.94
N THR A 271 4.51 -11.11 14.09
CA THR A 271 5.03 -11.28 12.73
C THR A 271 6.42 -11.90 12.73
N GLU A 272 7.32 -11.42 13.59
CA GLU A 272 8.67 -11.96 13.72
C GLU A 272 8.64 -13.36 14.31
N ARG A 273 7.97 -13.54 15.46
CA ARG A 273 7.86 -14.83 16.13
C ARG A 273 7.30 -15.93 15.21
N LEU A 274 6.21 -15.65 14.51
CA LEU A 274 5.61 -16.63 13.61
C LEU A 274 6.52 -16.96 12.41
N ALA A 275 7.23 -15.97 11.86
CA ALA A 275 8.18 -16.22 10.78
C ALA A 275 9.35 -17.09 11.23
N ASP A 276 9.89 -16.86 12.44
CA ASP A 276 10.99 -17.65 13.00
C ASP A 276 10.52 -19.08 13.31
N GLU A 277 9.34 -19.26 13.91
CA GLU A 277 8.74 -20.59 14.12
C GLU A 277 8.58 -21.39 12.82
N LEU A 278 8.13 -20.72 11.73
CA LEU A 278 8.00 -21.36 10.42
C LEU A 278 9.36 -21.77 9.84
N ILE A 279 10.40 -20.94 10.03
CA ILE A 279 11.76 -21.25 9.59
C ILE A 279 12.32 -22.46 10.36
N GLU A 280 12.12 -22.53 11.68
CA GLU A 280 12.53 -23.66 12.53
C GLU A 280 11.87 -24.97 12.08
N LEU A 281 10.64 -24.91 11.56
CA LEU A 281 9.90 -26.03 10.99
C LEU A 281 10.30 -26.36 9.55
N GLY A 282 11.33 -25.68 9.01
CA GLY A 282 11.85 -25.93 7.66
C GLY A 282 11.05 -25.26 6.53
N ILE A 283 10.10 -24.36 6.85
CA ILE A 283 9.34 -23.61 5.86
C ILE A 283 10.12 -22.36 5.47
N SER A 284 10.30 -22.11 4.17
CA SER A 284 10.94 -20.89 3.68
C SER A 284 10.04 -19.68 3.93
N ALA A 285 10.23 -19.00 5.07
CA ALA A 285 9.44 -17.89 5.52
C ALA A 285 10.27 -16.63 5.75
N THR A 286 9.62 -15.46 5.78
CA THR A 286 10.22 -14.20 6.23
C THR A 286 9.16 -13.27 6.80
N SER A 287 9.55 -12.41 7.74
CA SER A 287 8.66 -11.38 8.29
C SER A 287 8.72 -10.07 7.52
N LEU A 288 7.64 -9.25 7.60
CA LEU A 288 7.60 -7.89 7.06
C LEU A 288 6.75 -6.99 7.94
N HIS A 289 7.36 -5.96 8.54
CA HIS A 289 6.66 -5.00 9.41
C HIS A 289 7.29 -3.60 9.38
N GLY A 290 6.58 -2.62 9.97
CA GLY A 290 6.92 -1.20 9.85
C GLY A 290 8.24 -0.78 10.49
N ALA A 291 8.71 -1.46 11.54
CA ALA A 291 9.97 -1.11 12.23
C ALA A 291 11.24 -1.51 11.46
N MET A 292 11.11 -2.31 10.39
CA MET A 292 12.28 -2.76 9.61
C MET A 292 12.90 -1.64 8.79
N PRO A 293 14.25 -1.58 8.71
CA PRO A 293 14.94 -0.71 7.76
C PRO A 293 14.49 -0.97 6.31
N GLN A 294 14.35 0.09 5.51
CA GLN A 294 13.83 -0.02 4.13
C GLN A 294 14.63 -0.99 3.25
N MET A 295 15.95 -1.02 3.42
CA MET A 295 16.82 -1.94 2.68
C MET A 295 16.46 -3.41 2.96
N VAL A 296 16.17 -3.75 4.23
CA VAL A 296 15.78 -5.09 4.63
C VAL A 296 14.41 -5.45 4.03
N ARG A 297 13.44 -4.52 4.09
CA ARG A 297 12.11 -4.70 3.50
C ARG A 297 12.21 -4.99 1.99
N ASN A 298 12.95 -4.17 1.26
CA ASN A 298 13.14 -4.34 -0.19
C ASN A 298 13.77 -5.70 -0.51
N ARG A 299 14.80 -6.13 0.25
CA ARG A 299 15.46 -7.42 0.08
C ARG A 299 14.50 -8.61 0.31
N ARG A 300 13.65 -8.52 1.37
CA ARG A 300 12.67 -9.57 1.68
C ARG A 300 11.58 -9.68 0.62
N LEU A 301 11.05 -8.54 0.17
CA LEU A 301 10.07 -8.49 -0.91
C LEU A 301 10.64 -9.00 -2.24
N GLU A 302 11.89 -8.66 -2.54
CA GLU A 302 12.55 -9.19 -3.73
C GLU A 302 12.78 -10.71 -3.65
N SER A 303 13.08 -11.23 -2.47
CA SER A 303 13.20 -12.67 -2.24
C SER A 303 11.87 -13.39 -2.45
N LEU A 304 10.76 -12.79 -2.03
CA LEU A 304 9.41 -13.29 -2.29
C LEU A 304 9.11 -13.27 -3.80
N ARG A 305 9.33 -12.14 -4.49
CA ARG A 305 9.11 -12.02 -5.94
C ARG A 305 9.90 -13.01 -6.77
N LYS A 306 11.10 -13.38 -6.31
CA LYS A 306 11.97 -14.38 -6.97
C LYS A 306 11.66 -15.82 -6.58
N GLY A 307 10.59 -16.06 -5.82
CA GLY A 307 10.20 -17.39 -5.37
C GLY A 307 11.16 -18.06 -4.36
N ARG A 308 12.12 -17.30 -3.79
CA ARG A 308 13.05 -17.81 -2.78
C ARG A 308 12.42 -17.95 -1.40
N VAL A 309 11.33 -17.24 -1.17
CA VAL A 309 10.53 -17.28 0.05
C VAL A 309 9.14 -17.74 -0.34
N ARG A 310 8.65 -18.77 0.36
CA ARG A 310 7.31 -19.33 0.13
C ARG A 310 6.24 -18.62 0.96
N VAL A 311 6.57 -18.19 2.19
CA VAL A 311 5.63 -17.60 3.13
C VAL A 311 6.12 -16.23 3.59
N LEU A 312 5.30 -15.21 3.39
CA LEU A 312 5.50 -13.88 3.94
C LEU A 312 4.59 -13.68 5.13
N VAL A 313 5.13 -13.50 6.33
CA VAL A 313 4.36 -13.09 7.52
C VAL A 313 4.43 -11.58 7.63
N ALA A 314 3.28 -10.88 7.64
CA ALA A 314 3.29 -9.43 7.54
C ALA A 314 2.18 -8.76 8.37
N THR A 315 2.44 -7.52 8.79
CA THR A 315 1.40 -6.62 9.32
C THR A 315 0.67 -5.92 8.17
N ASP A 316 -0.56 -5.43 8.39
CA ASP A 316 -1.36 -4.70 7.40
C ASP A 316 -0.58 -3.57 6.73
N VAL A 317 0.03 -2.71 7.53
CA VAL A 317 0.77 -1.53 7.04
C VAL A 317 1.92 -1.95 6.13
N ALA A 318 2.60 -3.05 6.46
CA ALA A 318 3.76 -3.50 5.71
C ALA A 318 3.40 -4.30 4.44
N ALA A 319 2.28 -5.01 4.46
CA ALA A 319 1.81 -5.79 3.32
C ALA A 319 1.03 -4.97 2.28
N ARG A 320 0.69 -3.72 2.60
CA ARG A 320 0.06 -2.80 1.65
C ARG A 320 0.99 -2.49 0.49
N GLY A 321 0.44 -2.43 -0.72
CA GLY A 321 1.22 -2.17 -1.93
C GLY A 321 2.12 -3.33 -2.39
N ILE A 322 2.07 -4.51 -1.74
CA ILE A 322 2.78 -5.69 -2.24
C ILE A 322 2.05 -6.20 -3.49
N ASP A 323 2.78 -6.21 -4.59
CA ASP A 323 2.35 -6.84 -5.83
C ASP A 323 3.28 -8.01 -6.13
N VAL A 324 2.75 -9.21 -5.92
CA VAL A 324 3.39 -10.49 -6.20
C VAL A 324 2.33 -11.41 -6.79
N PRO A 325 2.32 -11.60 -8.11
CA PRO A 325 1.27 -12.36 -8.80
C PRO A 325 1.22 -13.85 -8.43
N THR A 326 2.28 -14.36 -7.84
CA THR A 326 2.44 -15.78 -7.46
C THR A 326 1.84 -16.14 -6.10
N ILE A 327 1.25 -15.17 -5.39
CA ILE A 327 0.57 -15.44 -4.13
C ILE A 327 -0.73 -16.20 -4.40
N SER A 328 -0.76 -17.49 -4.09
CA SER A 328 -1.94 -18.36 -4.21
C SER A 328 -2.82 -18.28 -2.97
N HIS A 329 -2.24 -18.09 -1.78
CA HIS A 329 -2.96 -18.15 -0.51
C HIS A 329 -2.77 -16.90 0.35
N VAL A 330 -3.85 -16.45 0.98
CA VAL A 330 -3.85 -15.40 2.00
C VAL A 330 -4.41 -15.95 3.29
N PHE A 331 -3.66 -15.85 4.37
CA PHE A 331 -4.09 -16.26 5.70
C PHE A 331 -4.30 -15.03 6.59
N ASN A 332 -5.52 -14.81 7.03
CA ASN A 332 -5.83 -13.86 8.10
C ASN A 332 -5.62 -14.55 9.44
N TYR A 333 -4.36 -14.65 9.88
CA TYR A 333 -3.98 -15.24 11.17
C TYR A 333 -4.40 -14.32 12.33
N GLY A 334 -4.15 -13.01 12.20
CA GLY A 334 -4.78 -11.99 13.01
C GLY A 334 -5.87 -11.25 12.23
N LEU A 335 -7.04 -11.02 12.81
CA LEU A 335 -8.11 -10.29 12.13
C LEU A 335 -7.75 -8.82 11.94
N PRO A 336 -8.19 -8.20 10.84
CA PRO A 336 -7.97 -6.78 10.60
C PRO A 336 -8.70 -5.91 11.62
N MET A 337 -8.16 -4.71 11.87
CA MET A 337 -8.81 -3.74 12.77
C MET A 337 -10.05 -3.12 12.15
N LYS A 338 -10.07 -2.92 10.84
CA LYS A 338 -11.18 -2.39 10.06
C LYS A 338 -11.67 -3.43 9.05
N ALA A 339 -12.97 -3.42 8.77
CA ALA A 339 -13.56 -4.35 7.80
C ALA A 339 -13.03 -4.13 6.37
N GLU A 340 -12.70 -2.89 6.02
CA GLU A 340 -12.12 -2.53 4.72
C GLU A 340 -10.77 -3.22 4.49
N ASP A 341 -9.94 -3.34 5.54
CA ASP A 341 -8.63 -3.99 5.45
C ASP A 341 -8.73 -5.45 5.02
N TYR A 342 -9.84 -6.12 5.36
CA TYR A 342 -10.09 -7.49 4.93
C TYR A 342 -10.03 -7.63 3.39
N VAL A 343 -10.71 -6.77 2.68
CA VAL A 343 -10.75 -6.77 1.20
C VAL A 343 -9.35 -6.52 0.63
N HIS A 344 -8.60 -5.59 1.22
CA HIS A 344 -7.22 -5.31 0.79
C HIS A 344 -6.25 -6.44 1.08
N ARG A 345 -6.50 -7.25 2.13
CA ARG A 345 -5.70 -8.45 2.43
C ARG A 345 -5.99 -9.55 1.44
N ILE A 346 -7.25 -9.93 1.24
CA ILE A 346 -7.61 -11.02 0.33
C ILE A 346 -7.23 -10.68 -1.11
N GLY A 347 -7.31 -9.41 -1.52
CA GLY A 347 -6.83 -8.94 -2.82
C GLY A 347 -5.31 -9.01 -3.03
N ARG A 348 -4.54 -9.63 -2.11
CA ARG A 348 -3.13 -10.00 -2.37
C ARG A 348 -3.03 -11.29 -3.18
N THR A 349 -4.07 -12.10 -3.22
CA THR A 349 -4.21 -13.26 -4.13
C THR A 349 -5.28 -13.00 -5.19
N GLY A 350 -5.53 -13.93 -6.07
CA GLY A 350 -6.54 -13.82 -7.13
C GLY A 350 -6.20 -12.76 -8.18
N ARG A 351 -4.91 -12.53 -8.48
CA ARG A 351 -4.45 -11.50 -9.40
C ARG A 351 -4.12 -12.06 -10.78
N ALA A 352 -4.14 -11.18 -11.78
CA ALA A 352 -3.80 -11.51 -13.17
C ALA A 352 -4.60 -12.70 -13.73
N GLY A 353 -5.90 -12.80 -13.40
CA GLY A 353 -6.78 -13.86 -13.89
C GLY A 353 -6.59 -15.22 -13.22
N ARG A 354 -5.77 -15.29 -12.17
CA ARG A 354 -5.58 -16.53 -11.38
C ARG A 354 -6.64 -16.66 -10.30
N GLU A 355 -6.93 -17.88 -9.91
CA GLU A 355 -7.72 -18.17 -8.71
C GLU A 355 -6.85 -18.01 -7.46
N GLY A 356 -7.49 -17.68 -6.34
CA GLY A 356 -6.85 -17.50 -5.05
C GLY A 356 -7.67 -18.08 -3.90
N ILE A 357 -6.98 -18.41 -2.82
CA ILE A 357 -7.61 -18.92 -1.59
C ILE A 357 -7.33 -17.94 -0.46
N SER A 358 -8.36 -17.58 0.28
CA SER A 358 -8.25 -16.81 1.52
C SER A 358 -8.83 -17.60 2.69
N VAL A 359 -8.03 -17.79 3.72
CA VAL A 359 -8.44 -18.49 4.96
C VAL A 359 -8.39 -17.50 6.12
N THR A 360 -9.51 -17.35 6.78
CA THR A 360 -9.63 -16.48 7.96
C THR A 360 -9.80 -17.35 9.20
N PHE A 361 -8.85 -17.25 10.09
CA PHE A 361 -8.92 -17.90 11.40
C PHE A 361 -9.57 -16.95 12.40
N ALA A 362 -10.57 -17.42 13.11
CA ALA A 362 -11.29 -16.62 14.09
C ALA A 362 -11.48 -17.41 15.39
N GLN A 363 -11.38 -16.70 16.50
CA GLN A 363 -11.71 -17.24 17.81
C GLN A 363 -13.07 -16.71 18.27
N ARG A 364 -13.61 -17.24 19.36
CA ARG A 364 -14.92 -16.86 19.90
C ARG A 364 -15.08 -15.33 20.08
N ASN A 365 -14.04 -14.66 20.55
CA ASN A 365 -14.07 -13.22 20.78
C ASN A 365 -14.11 -12.40 19.49
N ASP A 366 -13.83 -13.02 18.36
CA ASP A 366 -13.78 -12.38 17.04
C ASP A 366 -15.13 -12.37 16.31
N ALA A 367 -16.16 -13.01 16.87
CA ALA A 367 -17.48 -13.13 16.25
C ALA A 367 -18.09 -11.77 15.85
N PHE A 368 -17.82 -10.71 16.60
CA PHE A 368 -18.29 -9.37 16.27
C PHE A 368 -17.55 -8.81 15.05
N LYS A 369 -16.23 -8.95 14.99
CA LYS A 369 -15.40 -8.50 13.86
C LYS A 369 -15.77 -9.24 12.59
N ILE A 370 -15.97 -10.56 12.64
CA ILE A 370 -16.41 -11.36 11.49
C ILE A 370 -17.73 -10.83 10.94
N ARG A 371 -18.70 -10.55 11.80
CA ARG A 371 -19.99 -9.96 11.36
C ARG A 371 -19.83 -8.58 10.74
N GLN A 372 -18.88 -7.76 11.20
CA GLN A 372 -18.58 -6.47 10.57
C GLN A 372 -17.97 -6.67 9.18
N ILE A 373 -17.04 -7.61 9.02
CA ILE A 373 -16.44 -7.97 7.73
C ILE A 373 -17.52 -8.48 6.76
N GLU A 374 -18.34 -9.46 7.16
CA GLU A 374 -19.41 -10.02 6.33
C GLU A 374 -20.43 -8.96 5.91
N ARG A 375 -20.74 -8.02 6.81
CA ARG A 375 -21.62 -6.89 6.48
C ARG A 375 -20.99 -5.95 5.47
N TYR A 376 -19.69 -5.70 5.60
CA TYR A 376 -18.96 -4.83 4.68
C TYR A 376 -18.83 -5.42 3.27
N ILE A 377 -18.50 -6.72 3.17
CA ILE A 377 -18.42 -7.42 1.88
C ILE A 377 -19.79 -7.83 1.34
N ASN A 378 -20.88 -7.54 2.07
CA ASN A 378 -22.25 -7.93 1.76
C ASN A 378 -22.41 -9.42 1.40
N SER A 379 -21.61 -10.27 2.03
CA SER A 379 -21.61 -11.72 1.79
C SER A 379 -21.20 -12.46 3.06
N ARG A 380 -21.72 -13.69 3.23
CA ARG A 380 -21.24 -14.61 4.27
C ARG A 380 -19.96 -15.28 3.82
N ILE A 381 -19.01 -15.40 4.73
CA ILE A 381 -17.80 -16.18 4.48
C ILE A 381 -18.13 -17.65 4.75
N ASN A 382 -17.75 -18.54 3.84
CA ASN A 382 -18.03 -19.97 3.97
C ASN A 382 -17.28 -20.55 5.17
N VAL A 383 -18.01 -21.11 6.13
CA VAL A 383 -17.42 -21.76 7.31
C VAL A 383 -17.00 -23.17 6.93
N THR A 384 -15.71 -23.44 7.06
CA THR A 384 -15.14 -24.75 6.76
C THR A 384 -14.41 -25.31 7.99
N GLN A 385 -14.22 -26.64 8.01
CA GLN A 385 -13.50 -27.33 9.07
C GLN A 385 -12.43 -28.24 8.46
N ILE A 386 -11.34 -28.39 9.19
CA ILE A 386 -10.26 -29.31 8.84
C ILE A 386 -10.51 -30.61 9.58
N LYS A 387 -10.59 -31.73 8.86
CA LYS A 387 -10.77 -33.07 9.48
C LYS A 387 -9.64 -33.37 10.46
N GLY A 388 -10.00 -33.66 11.71
CA GLY A 388 -9.06 -33.91 12.80
C GLY A 388 -8.59 -32.65 13.54
N LEU A 389 -9.02 -31.47 13.08
CA LEU A 389 -8.80 -30.17 13.74
C LEU A 389 -10.12 -29.41 13.88
N GLU A 390 -11.21 -30.13 14.18
CA GLU A 390 -12.50 -29.49 14.43
C GLU A 390 -12.50 -28.77 15.77
N PRO A 391 -13.13 -27.56 15.86
CA PRO A 391 -13.22 -26.86 17.13
C PRO A 391 -14.09 -27.63 18.12
N GLN A 392 -13.70 -27.63 19.38
CA GLN A 392 -14.49 -28.24 20.47
C GLN A 392 -15.73 -27.40 20.84
N LEU A 393 -15.67 -26.10 20.56
CA LEU A 393 -16.79 -25.18 20.75
C LEU A 393 -17.82 -25.34 19.62
N THR A 394 -19.10 -25.26 19.96
CA THR A 394 -20.18 -25.37 18.96
C THR A 394 -20.32 -24.08 18.16
N HIS A 395 -20.91 -24.18 16.98
CA HIS A 395 -21.16 -23.02 16.13
C HIS A 395 -22.01 -21.93 16.82
N GLU A 396 -22.90 -22.30 17.73
CA GLU A 396 -23.70 -21.37 18.54
C GLU A 396 -22.85 -20.62 19.57
N ASP A 397 -21.84 -21.28 20.15
CA ASP A 397 -20.90 -20.66 21.08
C ASP A 397 -20.10 -19.53 20.39
N PHE A 398 -19.75 -19.71 19.13
CA PHE A 398 -19.08 -18.68 18.34
C PHE A 398 -20.02 -17.53 17.95
N LYS A 399 -21.29 -17.79 17.66
CA LYS A 399 -22.26 -16.75 17.29
C LYS A 399 -22.62 -15.80 18.44
N THR A 400 -22.71 -16.30 19.66
CA THR A 400 -23.26 -15.54 20.80
C THR A 400 -22.23 -14.74 21.56
N GLY A 401 -20.94 -15.07 21.47
CA GLY A 401 -19.87 -14.40 22.22
C GLY A 401 -20.01 -14.50 23.76
N LYS A 402 -21.04 -15.21 24.26
CA LYS A 402 -21.27 -15.39 25.69
C LYS A 402 -20.40 -16.52 26.25
N PRO A 403 -19.80 -16.39 27.45
CA PRO A 403 -19.04 -17.47 28.06
C PRO A 403 -19.89 -18.72 28.18
N SER A 404 -19.43 -19.87 27.71
CA SER A 404 -20.11 -21.15 27.97
C SER A 404 -20.19 -21.33 29.48
N LYS A 405 -21.38 -21.49 29.99
CA LYS A 405 -21.55 -22.03 31.35
C LYS A 405 -20.93 -23.42 31.30
N GLY A 406 -19.75 -23.57 31.92
CA GLY A 406 -19.09 -24.85 32.04
C GLY A 406 -20.14 -25.88 32.49
N ARG A 407 -20.27 -26.96 31.73
CA ARG A 407 -21.00 -28.14 32.17
C ARG A 407 -20.38 -28.58 33.48
N GLY A 408 -21.09 -28.22 34.56
CA GLY A 408 -20.67 -28.53 35.92
C GLY A 408 -20.46 -30.02 36.07
N GLY A 409 -19.30 -30.36 36.55
CA GLY A 409 -18.99 -31.70 37.03
C GLY A 409 -20.07 -32.13 38.04
N ALA A 410 -20.47 -33.38 37.90
CA ALA A 410 -21.41 -34.08 38.76
C ALA A 410 -21.08 -33.81 40.22
N ARG A 411 -21.98 -33.13 40.92
CA ARG A 411 -21.97 -33.07 42.38
C ARG A 411 -22.36 -34.43 42.91
N SER A 412 -21.40 -35.14 43.46
CA SER A 412 -21.65 -36.30 44.31
C SER A 412 -22.46 -35.87 45.54
N ASN A 413 -23.61 -36.48 45.67
CA ASN A 413 -24.50 -36.38 46.83
C ASN A 413 -23.81 -37.01 48.05
N GLY A 414 -23.43 -36.19 49.00
CA GLY A 414 -22.98 -36.63 50.33
C GLY A 414 -23.89 -36.00 51.38
N SER A 415 -24.91 -36.77 51.76
CA SER A 415 -25.75 -36.53 52.93
C SER A 415 -24.90 -36.53 54.19
N ARG A 416 -25.02 -35.49 55.00
CA ARG A 416 -24.86 -35.59 56.50
C ARG A 416 -25.77 -34.61 57.19
N SER A 417 -26.62 -35.25 58.00
CA SER A 417 -27.54 -34.81 59.04
C SER A 417 -26.86 -34.03 60.15
N GLY A 418 -27.63 -33.13 60.81
CA GLY A 418 -27.46 -32.92 62.25
C GLY A 418 -27.52 -31.48 62.76
N ALA A 419 -28.73 -31.06 63.12
CA ALA A 419 -29.23 -30.37 64.33
C ALA A 419 -28.61 -29.02 64.83
N PRO A 420 -29.40 -28.22 65.52
CA PRO A 420 -29.22 -26.79 65.72
C PRO A 420 -28.69 -26.44 67.16
N ARG A 421 -28.08 -25.26 67.28
CA ARG A 421 -27.92 -24.64 68.62
C ARG A 421 -28.02 -23.12 68.62
N HIS A 422 -28.82 -22.72 69.55
CA HIS A 422 -29.22 -21.42 70.07
C HIS A 422 -28.10 -20.44 70.49
N GLY A 423 -28.51 -19.17 70.54
CA GLY A 423 -28.17 -18.18 71.54
C GLY A 423 -27.13 -17.15 71.02
N ALA A 424 -27.22 -15.89 71.23
CA ALA A 424 -27.96 -14.96 72.03
C ALA A 424 -27.57 -13.52 71.62
N ARG A 425 -28.48 -12.66 71.75
CA ARG A 425 -28.54 -11.21 71.89
C ARG A 425 -27.28 -10.46 72.37
N SER A 426 -27.09 -9.25 71.84
CA SER A 426 -27.00 -7.94 72.52
C SER A 426 -26.95 -6.81 71.53
N ASP A 427 -27.90 -6.03 71.36
CA ASP A 427 -28.23 -4.68 71.86
C ASP A 427 -27.45 -3.51 71.16
N ALA A 428 -28.31 -2.69 70.70
CA ALA A 428 -28.14 -1.37 70.00
C ALA A 428 -27.59 -0.25 70.96
N PRO A 429 -27.48 1.08 70.63
CA PRO A 429 -28.51 1.85 69.91
C PRO A 429 -28.02 2.97 68.99
N ARG A 430 -28.91 3.31 68.07
CA ARG A 430 -29.44 4.61 67.62
C ARG A 430 -28.58 5.88 67.64
N HIS A 431 -28.53 6.58 66.48
CA HIS A 431 -29.11 7.93 66.43
C HIS A 431 -29.58 8.26 64.97
N ALA A 432 -30.77 8.83 65.02
CA ALA A 432 -31.63 9.22 63.92
C ALA A 432 -31.38 10.67 63.47
N ARG A 433 -31.77 11.01 62.23
CA ARG A 433 -32.70 12.07 61.77
C ARG A 433 -32.54 12.22 60.28
N SER A 434 -33.56 11.94 59.55
CA SER A 434 -34.72 12.69 59.05
C SER A 434 -34.32 13.67 57.93
N GLY A 435 -34.89 13.72 56.77
CA GLY A 435 -36.20 13.54 56.31
C GLY A 435 -36.27 13.63 54.77
N ALA A 436 -37.21 12.92 54.22
CA ALA A 436 -37.80 13.16 52.90
C ALA A 436 -38.95 14.20 53.04
N PRO A 437 -39.71 14.61 52.05
CA PRO A 437 -40.13 13.91 50.83
C PRO A 437 -40.44 14.79 49.57
N ARG A 438 -40.68 14.09 48.43
CA ARG A 438 -41.73 14.39 47.39
C ARG A 438 -41.60 15.68 46.60
N SER A 439 -41.92 15.81 45.33
CA SER A 439 -42.76 15.09 44.34
C SER A 439 -42.65 15.80 43.00
N ALA A 440 -42.71 15.07 41.91
CA ALA A 440 -43.59 15.16 40.78
C ALA A 440 -43.65 16.44 39.88
N GLU A 441 -43.69 16.13 38.60
CA GLU A 441 -44.49 16.70 37.53
C GLU A 441 -43.86 17.70 36.55
N SER A 442 -43.74 17.18 35.36
CA SER A 442 -44.27 17.64 34.04
C SER A 442 -44.28 19.16 33.73
N GLY A 443 -43.84 19.48 32.53
CA GLY A 443 -44.25 20.69 31.86
C GLY A 443 -43.40 21.09 30.64
N GLU A 444 -43.89 20.71 29.47
CA GLU A 444 -43.58 21.42 28.22
C GLU A 444 -43.76 22.92 28.40
N PHE A 445 -42.98 23.74 27.75
CA PHE A 445 -43.52 24.85 26.94
C PHE A 445 -42.46 25.47 26.01
N ARG A 446 -42.93 25.80 24.84
CA ARG A 446 -42.41 26.52 23.68
C ARG A 446 -41.97 27.97 24.01
N GLY A 447 -41.04 28.44 23.18
CA GLY A 447 -41.27 29.75 22.51
C GLY A 447 -40.30 30.85 22.82
N GLY A 448 -39.66 31.37 21.79
CA GLY A 448 -39.80 32.78 21.43
C GLY A 448 -38.62 33.72 21.67
N TYR A 449 -37.97 34.07 20.58
CA TYR A 449 -37.51 35.42 20.14
C TYR A 449 -37.17 36.54 21.16
N ALA A 450 -36.01 37.15 20.99
CA ALA A 450 -35.80 38.51 20.46
C ALA A 450 -34.68 39.31 21.18
N HIS A 451 -33.81 39.84 20.35
CA HIS A 451 -33.16 41.17 20.38
C HIS A 451 -32.83 41.89 21.70
N GLY A 452 -31.61 42.39 21.75
CA GLY A 452 -31.24 43.55 22.59
C GLY A 452 -29.79 43.97 22.44
N LYS A 453 -29.60 45.05 21.67
CA LYS A 453 -28.37 45.88 21.54
C LYS A 453 -28.14 46.70 22.82
N SER A 454 -26.88 47.05 23.11
CA SER A 454 -26.36 48.45 23.35
C SER A 454 -25.01 48.39 24.05
N HIS A 455 -23.99 48.99 23.44
CA HIS A 455 -23.35 50.28 23.75
C HIS A 455 -22.84 50.41 25.21
N SER A 456 -21.60 50.76 25.45
CA SER A 456 -20.73 51.93 25.33
C SER A 456 -19.49 51.67 26.20
N ASP A 457 -18.32 52.19 26.19
CA ASP A 457 -17.68 53.38 25.68
C ASP A 457 -16.18 53.26 25.98
N ALA A 458 -15.38 53.91 25.15
CA ALA A 458 -13.95 54.15 25.35
C ALA A 458 -13.70 55.30 26.33
N PRO A 459 -12.50 55.69 26.79
CA PRO A 459 -11.62 56.53 25.96
C PRO A 459 -10.06 56.31 26.10
N ARG A 460 -9.38 56.55 25.02
CA ARG A 460 -8.33 57.55 24.63
C ARG A 460 -7.25 57.98 25.65
N GLY A 461 -6.03 58.01 25.10
CA GLY A 461 -4.87 58.83 25.51
C GLY A 461 -3.60 58.29 24.87
N ASP A 462 -3.16 58.71 23.90
CA ASP A 462 -2.54 59.74 23.03
C ASP A 462 -1.12 60.13 23.48
N ARG A 463 -0.27 60.29 22.46
CA ARG A 463 0.99 61.04 22.28
C ARG A 463 2.27 60.19 22.31
N SER A 464 2.90 60.09 21.22
CA SER A 464 3.52 60.93 20.20
C SER A 464 5.05 60.95 20.28
N ALA A 465 5.62 60.67 19.11
CA ALA A 465 6.74 61.32 18.43
C ALA A 465 8.16 61.03 18.98
N ALA A 466 9.18 60.88 18.26
CA ALA A 466 9.61 61.12 16.90
C ALA A 466 11.16 60.95 16.88
N HIS A 467 11.71 60.63 15.70
CA HIS A 467 13.05 60.98 15.18
C HIS A 467 14.30 60.44 15.90
N SER A 468 15.36 60.05 15.29
CA SER A 468 15.92 60.13 13.94
C SER A 468 17.26 59.41 13.91
N ALA A 469 17.54 58.85 12.77
CA ALA A 469 18.83 58.62 12.09
C ALA A 469 20.15 59.02 12.78
N VAL A 470 21.21 58.25 12.50
CA VAL A 470 22.47 58.59 11.85
C VAL A 470 23.57 57.59 12.24
N ARG A 471 24.06 56.85 11.28
CA ARG A 471 25.41 56.57 10.75
C ARG A 471 26.63 56.60 11.65
N HIS A 472 27.47 55.65 11.34
CA HIS A 472 28.96 55.59 11.26
C HIS A 472 29.75 55.15 12.47
N GLY A 473 30.64 54.18 12.19
CA GLY A 473 32.06 54.30 12.50
C GLY A 473 32.68 52.99 12.99
N ARG A 474 33.55 52.49 12.16
CA ARG A 474 34.66 51.57 12.50
C ARG A 474 35.45 52.03 13.69
N THR A 475 36.00 51.10 14.49
CA THR A 475 37.47 50.99 14.68
C THR A 475 37.79 49.84 15.64
N ASP A 476 38.96 49.25 15.39
CA ASP A 476 39.70 48.24 16.11
C ASP A 476 40.07 48.65 17.55
N ALA A 477 40.30 47.65 18.43
CA ALA A 477 41.51 47.40 19.17
C ALA A 477 41.28 46.57 20.45
N ARG A 478 41.91 45.43 20.49
CA ARG A 478 42.89 44.88 21.46
C ARG A 478 42.71 45.20 22.95
N SER A 479 42.89 44.11 23.65
CA SER A 479 43.68 43.84 24.86
C SER A 479 42.91 43.40 26.09
N GLU A 480 43.29 42.23 26.53
CA GLU A 480 43.87 41.78 27.84
C GLU A 480 42.84 41.54 28.94
N ALA A 481 42.70 40.30 29.31
CA ALA A 481 43.40 39.45 30.28
C ALA A 481 42.77 39.44 31.69
N THR A 482 42.78 38.28 32.26
CA THR A 482 42.58 37.76 33.63
C THR A 482 41.27 37.01 33.79
N GLY A 483 41.18 35.73 34.19
CA GLY A 483 42.04 34.80 34.89
C GLY A 483 41.17 34.11 35.96
N PHE A 484 41.45 32.83 36.23
CA PHE A 484 40.86 31.91 37.22
C PHE A 484 39.79 30.99 36.61
N GLY A 485 39.91 29.68 36.59
CA GLY A 485 40.79 28.72 37.27
C GLY A 485 39.93 27.52 37.68
N HIS A 486 40.42 26.29 37.41
CA HIS A 486 40.00 24.99 37.94
C HIS A 486 38.77 24.34 37.31
N GLU A 487 38.70 23.06 36.91
CA GLU A 487 39.55 21.90 37.21
C GLU A 487 39.37 20.83 36.14
N ARG A 488 40.46 20.19 35.81
CA ARG A 488 40.54 19.01 34.92
C ARG A 488 40.10 17.75 35.66
N ALA A 489 39.39 16.86 35.00
CA ALA A 489 39.48 15.44 35.30
C ALA A 489 39.75 14.65 34.02
N ALA A 490 40.72 13.75 34.15
CA ALA A 490 41.55 13.14 33.15
C ALA A 490 40.90 12.00 32.38
N ARG A 491 41.40 11.83 31.13
CA ARG A 491 41.34 10.59 30.35
C ARG A 491 42.37 9.59 30.87
N PRO A 492 42.19 8.29 30.69
CA PRO A 492 43.31 7.39 30.50
C PRO A 492 43.47 7.00 29.02
N ALA A 493 44.71 7.16 28.57
CA ALA A 493 45.26 6.60 27.36
C ALA A 493 45.86 5.22 27.68
N PHE A 494 45.69 4.28 26.77
CA PHE A 494 46.50 3.09 26.54
C PHE A 494 46.35 2.81 25.05
N GLY A 495 47.33 2.59 24.24
CA GLY A 495 48.73 2.23 24.29
C GLY A 495 48.96 1.65 22.91
N GLU A 496 49.94 2.20 22.22
CA GLU A 496 50.49 1.70 20.95
C GLU A 496 51.10 0.31 21.19
N ASP A 497 50.93 -0.59 20.22
CA ASP A 497 52.06 -1.47 19.89
C ASP A 497 51.93 -2.11 18.48
N HIS A 498 52.99 -1.82 17.73
CA HIS A 498 53.75 -2.62 16.76
C HIS A 498 53.10 -3.27 15.53
N ARG A 499 53.36 -2.61 14.42
CA ARG A 499 53.59 -3.28 13.12
C ARG A 499 54.95 -3.96 13.10
N PRO A 500 55.16 -5.01 12.32
CA PRO A 500 56.32 -5.05 11.43
C PRO A 500 55.94 -5.20 9.95
N ARG A 501 56.61 -4.35 9.17
CA ARG A 501 56.89 -4.50 7.74
C ARG A 501 57.56 -5.86 7.49
N ARG A 502 57.16 -6.52 6.43
CA ARG A 502 58.04 -7.48 5.73
C ARG A 502 57.98 -7.26 4.22
N GLU A 503 59.20 -7.15 3.75
CA GLU A 503 59.63 -6.90 2.39
C GLU A 503 59.39 -8.07 1.42
N HIS A 504 59.38 -7.69 0.16
CA HIS A 504 59.48 -8.52 -1.03
C HIS A 504 60.57 -9.60 -0.96
N ARG A 505 60.23 -10.82 -1.39
CA ARG A 505 61.12 -11.64 -2.24
C ARG A 505 60.32 -12.67 -2.99
N GLY A 506 60.45 -12.63 -4.31
CA GLY A 506 59.95 -13.62 -5.23
C GLY A 506 60.74 -14.94 -5.19
N LYS A 507 60.12 -15.97 -5.66
CA LYS A 507 60.64 -17.01 -6.56
C LYS A 507 59.63 -18.12 -6.76
N GLN A 508 59.30 -18.34 -8.02
CA GLN A 508 59.36 -19.57 -8.82
C GLN A 508 58.61 -20.80 -8.32
N ALA A 509 57.62 -21.15 -9.09
CA ALA A 509 57.42 -22.47 -9.76
C ALA A 509 57.42 -23.72 -8.89
N GLU A 510 56.29 -24.40 -8.92
CA GLU A 510 56.26 -25.81 -9.40
C GLU A 510 54.82 -26.27 -9.61
N SER A 511 54.66 -26.78 -10.79
CA SER A 511 53.56 -27.54 -11.35
C SER A 511 53.29 -28.82 -10.57
N ARG A 512 52.01 -29.17 -10.41
CA ARG A 512 51.59 -30.57 -10.52
C ARG A 512 50.15 -30.68 -10.97
N ALA A 513 50.04 -31.22 -12.14
CA ALA A 513 48.89 -31.75 -12.85
C ALA A 513 48.24 -32.91 -12.09
N PHE A 514 46.91 -33.01 -12.18
CA PHE A 514 46.27 -34.30 -12.26
C PHE A 514 45.12 -34.29 -13.28
N ALA A 515 45.19 -35.25 -14.08
CA ALA A 515 44.68 -35.63 -15.36
C ALA A 515 43.15 -35.77 -15.46
N LYS A 516 42.70 -35.50 -16.69
CA LYS A 516 41.47 -36.05 -17.30
C LYS A 516 41.69 -37.50 -17.71
N PRO A 517 40.64 -38.24 -17.99
CA PRO A 517 40.68 -38.99 -19.22
C PRO A 517 39.57 -38.63 -20.23
N PHE A 518 40.05 -38.60 -21.42
CA PHE A 518 39.42 -38.57 -22.75
C PHE A 518 38.53 -39.81 -22.99
N ALA A 519 37.53 -39.63 -23.84
CA ALA A 519 37.18 -40.59 -24.88
C ALA A 519 36.59 -39.82 -26.08
N ASP A 520 37.41 -39.85 -27.12
CA ASP A 520 37.14 -39.52 -28.50
C ASP A 520 36.23 -40.57 -29.16
N THR A 521 35.34 -40.17 -30.04
CA THR A 521 35.10 -40.89 -31.29
C THR A 521 34.70 -39.90 -32.39
N ARG A 522 35.63 -39.79 -33.32
CA ARG A 522 35.47 -39.22 -34.68
C ARG A 522 34.67 -40.20 -35.54
N SER A 523 33.90 -39.65 -36.51
CA SER A 523 33.92 -40.01 -37.92
C SER A 523 32.95 -39.07 -38.69
N ALA A 524 33.48 -38.26 -39.52
CA ALA A 524 33.74 -38.37 -40.93
C ALA A 524 32.57 -37.86 -41.83
N ARG A 525 32.85 -36.73 -42.44
CA ARG A 525 32.18 -36.27 -43.71
C ARG A 525 32.55 -37.20 -44.84
N PRO A 526 31.70 -37.28 -45.88
CA PRO A 526 32.24 -36.77 -47.15
C PRO A 526 31.28 -35.87 -47.95
N SER A 527 31.93 -35.05 -48.73
CA SER A 527 31.55 -34.19 -49.85
C SER A 527 30.99 -34.94 -51.06
N GLY A 528 30.10 -34.28 -51.80
CA GLY A 528 29.76 -34.75 -53.15
C GLY A 528 28.63 -33.94 -53.79
N ARG A 529 29.00 -32.95 -54.62
CA ARG A 529 28.18 -32.45 -55.75
C ARG A 529 28.52 -33.33 -56.96
N PRO A 530 27.59 -33.61 -57.90
CA PRO A 530 27.54 -32.81 -59.09
C PRO A 530 26.14 -32.64 -59.76
N THR A 531 25.97 -31.51 -60.41
CA THR A 531 25.50 -31.15 -61.77
C THR A 531 24.52 -32.06 -62.54
N GLY A 532 23.51 -31.40 -63.12
CA GLY A 532 23.13 -31.68 -64.47
C GLY A 532 21.64 -31.65 -64.80
N HIS A 533 21.23 -30.64 -65.59
CA HIS A 533 20.32 -30.62 -66.76
C HIS A 533 18.99 -31.41 -66.70
N SER A 534 17.88 -30.98 -67.16
CA SER A 534 17.42 -30.09 -68.25
C SER A 534 15.90 -30.29 -68.41
N ALA A 535 15.24 -29.22 -68.82
CA ALA A 535 14.22 -29.15 -69.88
C ALA A 535 12.81 -29.72 -69.69
N GLY A 536 11.85 -28.89 -69.98
CA GLY A 536 10.58 -29.20 -70.64
C GLY A 536 9.38 -28.50 -69.99
N ARG A 537 9.01 -27.30 -70.45
CA ARG A 537 7.93 -26.97 -71.42
C ARG A 537 6.61 -27.66 -71.04
N SER A 538 5.53 -27.00 -70.84
CA SER A 538 4.66 -26.04 -71.56
C SER A 538 3.26 -26.22 -70.98
N THR A 539 2.47 -25.30 -70.87
CA THR A 539 1.57 -24.46 -71.60
C THR A 539 0.21 -24.32 -70.94
N THR A 540 -0.28 -23.10 -70.99
CA THR A 540 -1.66 -22.66 -71.16
C THR A 540 -2.67 -23.00 -70.03
N GLY A 541 -3.50 -22.13 -69.57
CA GLY A 541 -4.03 -20.90 -70.11
C GLY A 541 -5.26 -20.51 -69.28
N ALA A 542 -5.57 -19.25 -69.34
CA ALA A 542 -6.91 -18.66 -69.30
C ALA A 542 -7.61 -18.41 -67.94
N LYS A 543 -7.65 -17.14 -67.61
CA LYS A 543 -8.85 -16.46 -67.01
C LYS A 543 -10.03 -16.53 -67.97
N PRO A 544 -11.32 -16.37 -67.51
CA PRO A 544 -11.81 -15.04 -67.24
C PRO A 544 -12.96 -14.87 -66.21
N ARG A 545 -13.02 -13.63 -65.69
CA ARG A 545 -14.16 -12.69 -65.51
C ARG A 545 -15.53 -13.17 -64.99
N ALA A 546 -15.89 -12.55 -63.85
CA ALA A 546 -16.88 -11.45 -63.71
C ALA A 546 -18.35 -11.85 -63.44
N ASN A 547 -18.88 -11.24 -62.41
CA ASN A 547 -20.10 -10.46 -62.32
C ASN A 547 -21.17 -10.91 -61.31
N ARG A 548 -21.52 -9.89 -60.57
CA ARG A 548 -22.85 -9.40 -60.11
C ARG A 548 -23.38 -9.81 -58.76
N LYS A 549 -23.46 -8.76 -57.94
CA LYS A 549 -24.58 -8.48 -56.99
C LYS A 549 -25.97 -8.58 -57.69
N PRO A 550 -27.12 -8.66 -56.99
CA PRO A 550 -27.48 -7.77 -55.91
C PRO A 550 -28.43 -8.35 -54.83
N SER A 551 -28.54 -7.55 -53.77
CA SER A 551 -29.70 -7.14 -52.95
C SER A 551 -30.74 -8.19 -52.47
N PHE A 552 -30.83 -8.32 -51.19
CA PHE A 552 -31.95 -7.81 -50.36
C PHE A 552 -31.43 -7.49 -48.99
#